data_9ebc991727e7d746a4832ab0a033b631
#
_entry.id   9ebc991727e7d746a4832ab0a033b631
#
_cell.length_a   1.000
_cell.length_b   1.000
_cell.length_c   1.000
_cell.angle_alpha   90.00
_cell.angle_beta   90.00
_cell.angle_gamma   90.00
#
_symmetry.space_group_name_H-M   'P 1'
#
loop_
_entity.id
_entity.type
_entity.pdbx_description
1 polymer ?
#
loop_
_entity_poly.entity_id
_entity_poly.type
_entity_poly.pdbx_seq_one_letter_code
_entity_poly.pdbx_strand_id
1 'polypeptide(L)'
;GTAQFNNLPERVANFSDISGRKEIMMDKYLHHIDNALDGIFHTYHLPLFVLGTERIMGHFKKLTSHAAEVVGYIHGNYSEATEQELLDILRPHIVNWKKAKQKELLSLLGEAAGKKALSFGITDVWREATDHSSKLLVVENNYKYAARQGGTHNMIYKADEAGNQISYIRDAVDDVIEKVLEKGGDVEFVDKDLLSNYQHIALVHYY
;
A
#
# COMPACT_ATOMS: atom_id res chain seq x y z
N GLY A 1 -2.24 -45.23 -59.04
CA GLY A 1 -2.45 -43.90 -58.46
C GLY A 1 -2.56 -44.03 -56.93
N THR A 2 -1.51 -43.87 -56.21
CA THR A 2 -1.47 -43.82 -54.76
C THR A 2 -1.58 -42.33 -54.37
N ALA A 3 -2.74 -41.93 -53.82
CA ALA A 3 -2.93 -40.66 -53.26
C ALA A 3 -2.22 -40.58 -51.90
N GLN A 4 -1.24 -39.70 -51.76
CA GLN A 4 -0.54 -39.42 -50.54
C GLN A 4 -1.45 -38.61 -49.58
N PHE A 5 -1.85 -39.26 -48.51
CA PHE A 5 -2.50 -38.62 -47.32
C PHE A 5 -1.44 -38.38 -46.22
N ASN A 6 -0.45 -37.52 -46.46
CA ASN A 6 0.62 -37.32 -45.46
C ASN A 6 0.75 -35.89 -44.92
N ASN A 7 -0.26 -34.99 -45.08
CA ASN A 7 -0.11 -33.60 -44.66
C ASN A 7 -0.97 -33.16 -43.45
N LEU A 8 -1.78 -34.00 -42.88
CA LEU A 8 -2.61 -33.64 -41.71
C LEU A 8 -1.84 -33.60 -40.37
N PRO A 9 -0.90 -34.54 -40.10
CA PRO A 9 -0.18 -34.51 -38.80
C PRO A 9 0.75 -33.29 -38.63
N GLU A 10 1.43 -32.87 -39.73
CA GLU A 10 2.37 -31.74 -39.67
C GLU A 10 1.68 -30.38 -39.44
N ARG A 11 0.48 -30.17 -39.98
CA ARG A 11 -0.26 -28.93 -39.71
C ARG A 11 -0.78 -28.83 -38.30
N VAL A 12 -1.23 -29.93 -37.68
CA VAL A 12 -1.66 -29.98 -36.28
C VAL A 12 -0.47 -29.79 -35.35
N ALA A 13 0.68 -30.38 -35.64
CA ALA A 13 1.91 -30.20 -34.90
C ALA A 13 2.39 -28.73 -34.95
N ASN A 14 2.33 -28.09 -36.10
CA ASN A 14 2.70 -26.68 -36.27
C ASN A 14 1.77 -25.73 -35.50
N PHE A 15 0.47 -26.00 -35.40
CA PHE A 15 -0.46 -25.18 -34.63
C PHE A 15 -0.24 -25.34 -33.12
N SER A 16 0.04 -26.53 -32.62
CA SER A 16 0.38 -26.76 -31.21
C SER A 16 1.71 -26.14 -30.85
N ASP A 17 2.71 -26.20 -31.71
CA ASP A 17 4.00 -25.53 -31.54
C ASP A 17 3.90 -24.00 -31.50
N ILE A 18 3.08 -23.40 -32.37
CA ILE A 18 2.85 -21.95 -32.38
C ILE A 18 2.11 -21.50 -31.12
N SER A 19 1.09 -22.26 -30.69
CA SER A 19 0.36 -21.99 -29.46
C SER A 19 1.27 -22.09 -28.25
N GLY A 20 2.07 -23.16 -28.14
CA GLY A 20 3.04 -23.35 -27.05
C GLY A 20 4.09 -22.26 -26.99
N ARG A 21 4.59 -21.78 -28.14
CA ARG A 21 5.54 -20.64 -28.19
C ARG A 21 4.91 -19.35 -27.70
N LYS A 22 3.65 -19.09 -28.05
CA LYS A 22 2.91 -17.91 -27.56
C LYS A 22 2.74 -17.91 -26.05
N GLU A 23 2.43 -19.08 -25.45
CA GLU A 23 2.30 -19.22 -24.00
C GLU A 23 3.66 -18.97 -23.30
N ILE A 24 4.76 -19.56 -23.83
CA ILE A 24 6.11 -19.33 -23.29
C ILE A 24 6.52 -17.85 -23.38
N MET A 25 6.20 -17.19 -24.50
CA MET A 25 6.49 -15.76 -24.65
C MET A 25 5.67 -14.90 -23.71
N MET A 26 4.41 -15.26 -23.48
CA MET A 26 3.53 -14.60 -22.50
C MET A 26 4.12 -14.71 -21.10
N ASP A 27 4.49 -15.91 -20.68
CA ASP A 27 5.06 -16.14 -19.36
C ASP A 27 6.37 -15.36 -19.17
N LYS A 28 7.25 -15.34 -20.16
CA LYS A 28 8.49 -14.56 -20.12
C LYS A 28 8.22 -13.06 -19.98
N TYR A 29 7.23 -12.55 -20.71
CA TYR A 29 6.84 -11.15 -20.66
C TYR A 29 6.27 -10.78 -19.28
N LEU A 30 5.38 -11.62 -18.73
CA LEU A 30 4.79 -11.42 -17.42
C LEU A 30 5.83 -11.54 -16.30
N HIS A 31 6.79 -12.46 -16.40
CA HIS A 31 7.93 -12.53 -15.48
C HIS A 31 8.78 -11.26 -15.52
N HIS A 32 9.00 -10.70 -16.70
CA HIS A 32 9.73 -9.43 -16.81
C HIS A 32 9.00 -8.28 -16.12
N ILE A 33 7.67 -8.20 -16.25
CA ILE A 33 6.84 -7.21 -15.53
C ILE A 33 6.92 -7.47 -14.03
N ASP A 34 6.73 -8.70 -13.58
CA ASP A 34 6.74 -9.07 -12.16
C ASP A 34 8.08 -8.68 -11.49
N ASN A 35 9.20 -8.99 -12.15
CA ASN A 35 10.52 -8.60 -11.67
C ASN A 35 10.71 -7.07 -11.62
N ALA A 36 10.13 -6.33 -12.56
CA ALA A 36 10.19 -4.87 -12.55
C ALA A 36 9.41 -4.26 -11.37
N LEU A 37 8.40 -4.96 -10.85
CA LEU A 37 7.65 -4.55 -9.67
C LEU A 37 8.43 -4.72 -8.37
N ASP A 38 9.44 -5.60 -8.32
CA ASP A 38 10.25 -5.84 -7.12
C ASP A 38 10.82 -4.55 -6.53
N GLY A 39 11.40 -3.69 -7.37
CA GLY A 39 11.97 -2.41 -6.96
C GLY A 39 10.94 -1.44 -6.37
N ILE A 40 9.71 -1.49 -6.87
CA ILE A 40 8.60 -0.65 -6.41
C ILE A 40 8.11 -1.13 -5.05
N PHE A 41 7.81 -2.41 -4.92
CA PHE A 41 7.25 -2.98 -3.68
C PHE A 41 8.28 -3.15 -2.57
N HIS A 42 9.56 -3.20 -2.90
CA HIS A 42 10.62 -3.15 -1.89
C HIS A 42 10.72 -1.77 -1.22
N THR A 43 10.39 -0.72 -1.96
CA THR A 43 10.49 0.67 -1.48
C THR A 43 9.15 1.19 -0.94
N TYR A 44 8.02 0.80 -1.56
CA TYR A 44 6.69 1.34 -1.27
C TYR A 44 5.69 0.21 -1.03
N HIS A 45 4.94 0.29 0.06
CA HIS A 45 3.80 -0.60 0.35
C HIS A 45 2.54 -0.10 -0.38
N LEU A 46 2.48 -0.32 -1.69
CA LEU A 46 1.38 0.12 -2.54
C LEU A 46 0.42 -1.04 -2.87
N PRO A 47 -0.88 -0.76 -3.01
CA PRO A 47 -1.82 -1.75 -3.53
C PRO A 47 -1.58 -1.98 -5.03
N LEU A 48 -1.69 -3.24 -5.47
CA LEU A 48 -1.61 -3.62 -6.88
C LEU A 48 -3.00 -3.99 -7.40
N PHE A 49 -3.46 -3.32 -8.44
CA PHE A 49 -4.61 -3.70 -9.24
C PHE A 49 -4.13 -4.27 -10.57
N VAL A 50 -4.67 -5.42 -10.97
CA VAL A 50 -4.31 -6.10 -12.21
C VAL A 50 -5.50 -6.08 -13.16
N LEU A 51 -5.31 -5.44 -14.32
CA LEU A 51 -6.32 -5.35 -15.37
C LEU A 51 -5.89 -6.18 -16.58
N GLY A 52 -6.78 -6.99 -17.11
CA GLY A 52 -6.48 -7.79 -18.29
C GLY A 52 -7.56 -8.81 -18.62
N THR A 53 -7.32 -9.57 -19.70
CA THR A 53 -8.19 -10.70 -20.05
C THR A 53 -8.01 -11.83 -19.01
N GLU A 54 -9.03 -12.67 -18.90
CA GLU A 54 -9.02 -13.82 -17.98
C GLU A 54 -7.80 -14.73 -18.22
N ARG A 55 -7.45 -14.95 -19.48
CA ARG A 55 -6.29 -15.75 -19.87
C ARG A 55 -4.98 -15.15 -19.34
N ILE A 56 -4.72 -13.88 -19.59
CA ILE A 56 -3.48 -13.20 -19.14
C ILE A 56 -3.41 -13.16 -17.63
N MET A 57 -4.52 -12.83 -16.97
CA MET A 57 -4.57 -12.82 -15.51
C MET A 57 -4.37 -14.21 -14.91
N GLY A 58 -4.87 -15.27 -15.56
CA GLY A 58 -4.62 -16.65 -15.15
C GLY A 58 -3.12 -17.02 -15.17
N HIS A 59 -2.37 -16.55 -16.16
CA HIS A 59 -0.92 -16.70 -16.22
C HIS A 59 -0.24 -15.87 -15.12
N PHE A 60 -0.61 -14.61 -14.99
CA PHE A 60 -0.04 -13.72 -13.97
C PHE A 60 -0.23 -14.26 -12.55
N LYS A 61 -1.43 -14.74 -12.21
CA LYS A 61 -1.73 -15.33 -10.89
C LYS A 61 -0.82 -16.51 -10.53
N LYS A 62 -0.41 -17.30 -11.54
CA LYS A 62 0.44 -18.48 -11.34
C LYS A 62 1.91 -18.13 -11.14
N LEU A 63 2.39 -17.05 -11.76
CA LEU A 63 3.80 -16.72 -11.79
C LEU A 63 4.21 -15.59 -10.84
N THR A 64 3.28 -14.72 -10.44
CA THR A 64 3.63 -13.53 -9.67
C THR A 64 4.17 -13.87 -8.28
N SER A 65 5.27 -13.20 -7.91
CA SER A 65 5.82 -13.18 -6.55
C SER A 65 5.13 -12.13 -5.65
N HIS A 66 4.27 -11.27 -6.24
CA HIS A 66 3.60 -10.15 -5.58
C HIS A 66 2.12 -10.40 -5.30
N ALA A 67 1.72 -11.65 -5.11
CA ALA A 67 0.31 -11.99 -4.85
C ALA A 67 -0.27 -11.31 -3.59
N ALA A 68 0.58 -11.03 -2.59
CA ALA A 68 0.19 -10.36 -1.36
C ALA A 68 -0.17 -8.89 -1.56
N GLU A 69 0.43 -8.23 -2.55
CA GLU A 69 0.18 -6.82 -2.89
C GLU A 69 -1.06 -6.65 -3.78
N VAL A 70 -1.54 -7.72 -4.42
CA VAL A 70 -2.71 -7.66 -5.30
C VAL A 70 -3.98 -7.52 -4.47
N VAL A 71 -4.67 -6.40 -4.65
CA VAL A 71 -5.94 -6.09 -3.97
C VAL A 71 -7.16 -6.23 -4.89
N GLY A 72 -6.97 -6.40 -6.19
CA GLY A 72 -8.06 -6.61 -7.14
C GLY A 72 -7.61 -7.04 -8.53
N TYR A 73 -8.41 -7.88 -9.15
CA TYR A 73 -8.31 -8.29 -10.55
C TYR A 73 -9.53 -7.78 -11.31
N ILE A 74 -9.31 -7.02 -12.39
CA ILE A 74 -10.38 -6.39 -13.17
C ILE A 74 -10.34 -6.97 -14.58
N HIS A 75 -11.36 -7.78 -14.91
CA HIS A 75 -11.45 -8.47 -16.19
C HIS A 75 -11.87 -7.54 -17.31
N GLY A 76 -11.21 -7.63 -18.46
CA GLY A 76 -11.53 -6.91 -19.66
C GLY A 76 -10.38 -6.92 -20.66
N ASN A 77 -10.66 -6.42 -21.87
CA ASN A 77 -9.65 -6.16 -22.87
C ASN A 77 -9.30 -4.67 -22.86
N TYR A 78 -8.12 -4.35 -22.35
CA TYR A 78 -7.64 -2.97 -22.16
C TYR A 78 -6.47 -2.62 -23.07
N SER A 79 -6.19 -3.43 -24.12
CA SER A 79 -5.03 -3.25 -25.00
C SER A 79 -5.02 -1.91 -25.73
N GLU A 80 -6.19 -1.34 -25.99
CA GLU A 80 -6.40 -0.06 -26.69
C GLU A 80 -6.77 1.09 -25.72
N ALA A 81 -6.85 0.82 -24.43
CA ALA A 81 -7.27 1.81 -23.45
C ALA A 81 -6.17 2.84 -23.20
N THR A 82 -6.56 4.10 -23.16
CA THR A 82 -5.70 5.20 -22.73
C THR A 82 -5.46 5.15 -21.23
N GLU A 83 -4.42 5.85 -20.77
CA GLU A 83 -4.15 5.99 -19.33
C GLU A 83 -5.36 6.57 -18.58
N GLN A 84 -6.01 7.58 -19.16
CA GLN A 84 -7.19 8.21 -18.55
C GLN A 84 -8.37 7.24 -18.41
N GLU A 85 -8.62 6.44 -19.45
CA GLU A 85 -9.66 5.40 -19.40
C GLU A 85 -9.37 4.34 -18.33
N LEU A 86 -8.09 3.91 -18.21
CA LEU A 86 -7.68 3.00 -17.15
C LEU A 86 -7.89 3.59 -15.75
N LEU A 87 -7.53 4.86 -15.56
CA LEU A 87 -7.76 5.55 -14.28
C LEU A 87 -9.24 5.65 -13.94
N ASP A 88 -10.10 5.94 -14.92
CA ASP A 88 -11.54 6.01 -14.71
C ASP A 88 -12.17 4.64 -14.33
N ILE A 89 -11.67 3.56 -14.94
CA ILE A 89 -12.05 2.19 -14.60
C ILE A 89 -11.61 1.83 -13.18
N LEU A 90 -10.39 2.22 -12.80
CA LEU A 90 -9.80 1.91 -11.49
C LEU A 90 -10.43 2.72 -10.34
N ARG A 91 -10.89 3.92 -10.59
CA ARG A 91 -11.38 4.86 -9.56
C ARG A 91 -12.36 4.24 -8.55
N PRO A 92 -13.44 3.56 -8.95
CA PRO A 92 -14.37 2.92 -8.00
C PRO A 92 -13.70 1.82 -7.18
N HIS A 93 -12.77 1.06 -7.77
CA HIS A 93 -12.03 -0.01 -7.09
C HIS A 93 -11.08 0.56 -6.04
N ILE A 94 -10.38 1.65 -6.36
CA ILE A 94 -9.50 2.36 -5.42
C ILE A 94 -10.32 2.92 -4.24
N VAL A 95 -11.47 3.53 -4.51
CA VAL A 95 -12.35 4.08 -3.47
C VAL A 95 -12.84 2.98 -2.53
N ASN A 96 -13.29 1.84 -3.08
CA ASN A 96 -13.75 0.71 -2.29
C ASN A 96 -12.62 0.08 -1.46
N TRP A 97 -11.44 -0.10 -2.04
CA TRP A 97 -10.27 -0.58 -1.33
C TRP A 97 -9.90 0.36 -0.17
N LYS A 98 -9.85 1.66 -0.42
CA LYS A 98 -9.53 2.67 0.60
C LYS A 98 -10.52 2.64 1.77
N LYS A 99 -11.83 2.53 1.49
CA LYS A 99 -12.86 2.39 2.54
C LYS A 99 -12.68 1.14 3.37
N ALA A 100 -12.42 0.00 2.73
CA ALA A 100 -12.17 -1.27 3.42
C ALA A 100 -10.92 -1.20 4.29
N LYS A 101 -9.83 -0.63 3.77
CA LYS A 101 -8.57 -0.43 4.50
C LYS A 101 -8.75 0.46 5.73
N GLN A 102 -9.44 1.59 5.59
CA GLN A 102 -9.72 2.50 6.70
C GLN A 102 -10.57 1.85 7.79
N LYS A 103 -11.56 1.04 7.40
CA LYS A 103 -12.37 0.27 8.34
C LYS A 103 -11.54 -0.75 9.11
N GLU A 104 -10.63 -1.45 8.43
CA GLU A 104 -9.69 -2.39 9.04
C GLU A 104 -8.78 -1.68 10.06
N LEU A 105 -8.21 -0.53 9.71
CA LEU A 105 -7.37 0.27 10.60
C LEU A 105 -8.13 0.71 11.85
N LEU A 106 -9.38 1.20 11.71
CA LEU A 106 -10.20 1.57 12.86
C LEU A 106 -10.50 0.39 13.78
N SER A 107 -10.78 -0.79 13.21
CA SER A 107 -10.96 -2.03 13.99
C SER A 107 -9.71 -2.40 14.77
N LEU A 108 -8.54 -2.32 14.13
CA LEU A 108 -7.24 -2.57 14.75
C LEU A 108 -6.96 -1.60 15.90
N LEU A 109 -7.25 -0.30 15.74
CA LEU A 109 -7.10 0.68 16.81
C LEU A 109 -8.04 0.38 17.98
N GLY A 110 -9.28 -0.03 17.71
CA GLY A 110 -10.23 -0.44 18.77
C GLY A 110 -9.75 -1.65 19.55
N GLU A 111 -9.20 -2.66 18.87
CA GLU A 111 -8.60 -3.83 19.52
C GLU A 111 -7.37 -3.46 20.35
N ALA A 112 -6.48 -2.61 19.83
CA ALA A 112 -5.30 -2.14 20.55
C ALA A 112 -5.68 -1.33 21.80
N ALA A 113 -6.71 -0.49 21.71
CA ALA A 113 -7.25 0.25 22.86
C ALA A 113 -7.79 -0.70 23.94
N GLY A 114 -8.54 -1.74 23.55
CA GLY A 114 -9.04 -2.76 24.47
C GLY A 114 -7.93 -3.51 25.21
N LYS A 115 -6.78 -3.69 24.56
CA LYS A 115 -5.59 -4.34 25.11
C LYS A 115 -4.65 -3.37 25.87
N LYS A 116 -4.99 -2.10 25.96
CA LYS A 116 -4.13 -1.02 26.52
C LYS A 116 -2.79 -0.87 25.77
N ALA A 117 -2.76 -1.21 24.49
CA ALA A 117 -1.61 -1.14 23.61
C ALA A 117 -1.74 0.01 22.60
N LEU A 118 -2.39 1.12 22.98
CA LEU A 118 -2.64 2.28 22.15
C LEU A 118 -2.35 3.57 22.90
N SER A 119 -1.57 4.45 22.28
CA SER A 119 -1.48 5.88 22.61
C SER A 119 -2.20 6.69 21.54
N PHE A 120 -2.86 7.78 21.90
CA PHE A 120 -3.52 8.66 20.95
C PHE A 120 -3.45 10.13 21.40
N GLY A 121 -3.63 11.03 20.42
CA GLY A 121 -3.32 12.44 20.60
C GLY A 121 -1.82 12.71 20.55
N ILE A 122 -1.45 13.84 19.97
CA ILE A 122 -0.06 14.13 19.62
C ILE A 122 0.90 14.09 20.82
N THR A 123 0.47 14.53 21.98
CA THR A 123 1.32 14.60 23.19
C THR A 123 1.72 13.21 23.69
N ASP A 124 0.76 12.29 23.79
CA ASP A 124 1.02 10.92 24.24
C ASP A 124 1.75 10.10 23.18
N VAL A 125 1.37 10.30 21.91
CA VAL A 125 2.04 9.67 20.74
C VAL A 125 3.49 10.14 20.65
N TRP A 126 3.78 11.43 20.84
CA TRP A 126 5.15 11.97 20.87
C TRP A 126 6.00 11.28 21.94
N ARG A 127 5.49 11.22 23.15
CA ARG A 127 6.19 10.59 24.28
C ARG A 127 6.51 9.13 23.97
N GLU A 128 5.53 8.37 23.54
CA GLU A 128 5.68 6.95 23.24
C GLU A 128 6.65 6.72 22.07
N ALA A 129 6.51 7.44 20.96
CA ALA A 129 7.40 7.35 19.82
C ALA A 129 8.84 7.77 20.12
N THR A 130 9.02 8.68 21.08
CA THR A 130 10.35 9.13 21.51
C THR A 130 11.03 8.07 22.38
N ASP A 131 10.33 7.48 23.33
CA ASP A 131 10.89 6.59 24.33
C ASP A 131 10.95 5.12 23.87
N HIS A 132 10.02 4.68 23.02
CA HIS A 132 9.87 3.28 22.64
C HIS A 132 9.80 3.06 21.12
N SER A 133 9.99 1.80 20.71
CA SER A 133 9.63 1.34 19.38
C SER A 133 8.15 1.03 19.32
N SER A 134 7.50 1.33 18.23
CA SER A 134 6.05 1.16 18.04
C SER A 134 5.75 0.40 16.76
N LYS A 135 4.61 -0.27 16.73
CA LYS A 135 4.24 -1.15 15.62
C LYS A 135 3.67 -0.37 14.44
N LEU A 136 2.72 0.52 14.70
CA LEU A 136 1.96 1.21 13.67
C LEU A 136 1.49 2.58 14.15
N LEU A 137 1.81 3.60 13.38
CA LEU A 137 1.23 4.94 13.50
C LEU A 137 0.10 5.08 12.49
N VAL A 138 -1.07 5.52 12.93
CA VAL A 138 -2.19 5.92 12.06
C VAL A 138 -2.45 7.40 12.28
N VAL A 139 -2.43 8.17 11.19
CA VAL A 139 -2.55 9.63 11.24
C VAL A 139 -3.47 10.15 10.13
N GLU A 140 -4.26 11.17 10.44
CA GLU A 140 -5.11 11.80 9.45
C GLU A 140 -4.29 12.60 8.42
N ASN A 141 -4.71 12.53 7.15
CA ASN A 141 -4.12 13.33 6.08
C ASN A 141 -4.12 14.82 6.44
N ASN A 142 -3.00 15.48 6.20
CA ASN A 142 -2.80 16.92 6.45
C ASN A 142 -2.93 17.35 7.93
N TYR A 143 -2.94 16.42 8.89
CA TYR A 143 -2.85 16.76 10.29
C TYR A 143 -1.47 17.34 10.59
N LYS A 144 -1.42 18.54 11.17
CA LYS A 144 -0.22 19.26 11.55
C LYS A 144 -0.34 19.79 12.97
N TYR A 145 0.76 19.84 13.68
CA TYR A 145 0.78 20.35 15.03
C TYR A 145 2.08 21.07 15.34
N ALA A 146 2.01 22.39 15.43
CA ALA A 146 3.11 23.20 15.90
C ALA A 146 3.30 23.02 17.41
N ALA A 147 4.51 22.71 17.84
CA ALA A 147 4.79 22.40 19.21
C ALA A 147 6.02 23.15 19.73
N ARG A 148 6.16 23.11 21.03
CA ARG A 148 7.36 23.54 21.77
C ARG A 148 7.82 22.39 22.64
N GLN A 149 9.11 22.10 22.61
CA GLN A 149 9.72 21.08 23.45
C GLN A 149 9.67 21.50 24.92
N GLY A 150 9.33 20.56 25.79
CA GLY A 150 9.29 20.77 27.23
C GLY A 150 10.65 20.60 27.92
N GLY A 151 10.63 20.48 29.25
CA GLY A 151 11.85 20.30 30.05
C GLY A 151 12.59 18.98 29.79
N THR A 152 11.91 17.98 29.22
CA THR A 152 12.47 16.70 28.76
C THR A 152 12.18 16.50 27.29
N HIS A 153 13.03 15.74 26.59
CA HIS A 153 12.93 15.52 25.14
C HIS A 153 11.66 14.77 24.70
N ASN A 154 11.01 14.07 25.61
CA ASN A 154 9.77 13.31 25.37
C ASN A 154 8.48 14.10 25.72
N MET A 155 8.61 15.39 26.06
CA MET A 155 7.47 16.26 26.37
C MET A 155 7.37 17.39 25.34
N ILE A 156 6.16 17.60 24.84
CA ILE A 156 5.83 18.74 23.96
C ILE A 156 4.57 19.44 24.44
N TYR A 157 4.49 20.72 24.14
CA TYR A 157 3.35 21.59 24.40
C TYR A 157 2.94 22.26 23.09
N LYS A 158 1.66 22.64 22.97
CA LYS A 158 1.19 23.41 21.82
C LYS A 158 1.93 24.74 21.74
N ALA A 159 2.41 25.10 20.53
CA ALA A 159 2.95 26.41 20.25
C ALA A 159 1.89 27.30 19.62
N ASP A 160 1.61 28.45 20.19
CA ASP A 160 0.57 29.37 19.70
C ASP A 160 1.07 30.25 18.53
N GLU A 161 2.38 30.50 18.43
CA GLU A 161 3.01 31.26 17.33
C GLU A 161 4.43 30.77 17.04
N ALA A 162 4.84 30.86 15.75
CA ALA A 162 6.20 30.61 15.31
C ALA A 162 7.13 31.72 15.85
N GLY A 163 7.68 31.53 17.03
CA GLY A 163 8.68 32.42 17.62
C GLY A 163 10.08 31.88 17.44
N ASN A 164 11.10 32.77 17.51
CA ASN A 164 12.54 32.46 17.48
C ASN A 164 13.00 31.72 18.75
N GLN A 165 12.29 30.68 19.18
CA GLN A 165 12.64 29.91 20.35
C GLN A 165 13.37 28.63 19.96
N ILE A 166 14.48 28.36 20.62
CA ILE A 166 15.35 27.18 20.40
C ILE A 166 14.58 25.85 20.54
N SER A 167 13.43 25.86 21.19
CA SER A 167 12.58 24.69 21.44
C SER A 167 11.38 24.56 20.51
N TYR A 168 11.26 25.40 19.49
CA TYR A 168 10.11 25.39 18.57
C TYR A 168 10.22 24.23 17.57
N ILE A 169 9.11 23.47 17.43
CA ILE A 169 8.94 22.37 16.47
C ILE A 169 7.83 22.79 15.52
N ARG A 170 8.18 22.93 14.23
CA ARG A 170 7.26 23.40 13.20
C ARG A 170 6.09 22.46 13.00
N ASP A 171 6.36 21.16 12.97
CA ASP A 171 5.36 20.10 12.85
C ASP A 171 5.78 18.85 13.63
N ALA A 172 5.18 18.69 14.80
CA ALA A 172 5.46 17.53 15.65
C ALA A 172 4.93 16.22 15.04
N VAL A 173 3.98 16.29 14.10
CA VAL A 173 3.45 15.11 13.41
C VAL A 173 4.51 14.52 12.47
N ASP A 174 5.19 15.36 11.67
CA ASP A 174 6.28 14.92 10.81
C ASP A 174 7.42 14.29 11.62
N ASP A 175 7.80 14.91 12.73
CA ASP A 175 8.84 14.37 13.62
C ASP A 175 8.46 13.01 14.23
N VAL A 176 7.17 12.81 14.58
CA VAL A 176 6.67 11.51 15.06
C VAL A 176 6.74 10.47 13.96
N ILE A 177 6.34 10.82 12.74
CA ILE A 177 6.42 9.92 11.58
C ILE A 177 7.87 9.43 11.39
N GLU A 178 8.83 10.36 11.38
CA GLU A 178 10.26 10.02 11.26
C GLU A 178 10.71 9.09 12.39
N LYS A 179 10.39 9.39 13.65
CA LYS A 179 10.75 8.56 14.80
C LYS A 179 10.21 7.14 14.72
N VAL A 180 8.95 6.98 14.29
CA VAL A 180 8.33 5.66 14.14
C VAL A 180 9.00 4.85 13.03
N LEU A 181 9.26 5.47 11.87
CA LEU A 181 9.92 4.82 10.73
C LEU A 181 11.37 4.44 11.06
N GLU A 182 12.14 5.33 11.69
CA GLU A 182 13.53 5.07 12.11
C GLU A 182 13.64 3.88 13.08
N LYS A 183 12.63 3.66 13.91
CA LYS A 183 12.57 2.55 14.85
C LYS A 183 11.92 1.28 14.27
N GLY A 184 11.64 1.25 12.95
CA GLY A 184 11.11 0.09 12.23
C GLY A 184 9.60 -0.12 12.35
N GLY A 185 8.85 0.89 12.79
CA GLY A 185 7.40 0.90 12.77
C GLY A 185 6.84 1.28 11.39
N ASP A 186 5.55 1.02 11.19
CA ASP A 186 4.81 1.38 9.98
C ASP A 186 3.98 2.65 10.18
N VAL A 187 3.67 3.33 9.08
CA VAL A 187 2.83 4.54 9.08
C VAL A 187 1.73 4.39 8.04
N GLU A 188 0.48 4.63 8.46
CA GLU A 188 -0.70 4.63 7.59
C GLU A 188 -1.44 5.96 7.71
N PHE A 189 -1.82 6.51 6.55
CA PHE A 189 -2.60 7.74 6.48
C PHE A 189 -4.08 7.42 6.23
N VAL A 190 -4.96 8.15 6.90
CA VAL A 190 -6.41 8.03 6.75
C VAL A 190 -7.04 9.38 6.42
N ASP A 191 -8.29 9.36 5.95
CA ASP A 191 -9.02 10.58 5.63
C ASP A 191 -9.24 11.45 6.87
N LYS A 192 -9.36 12.74 6.64
CA LYS A 192 -9.64 13.74 7.67
C LYS A 192 -10.89 13.37 8.46
N ASP A 193 -10.88 13.63 9.74
CA ASP A 193 -11.95 13.38 10.72
C ASP A 193 -12.25 11.91 11.01
N LEU A 194 -11.53 10.97 10.39
CA LEU A 194 -11.71 9.54 10.66
C LEU A 194 -11.21 9.14 12.05
N LEU A 195 -10.20 9.85 12.57
CA LEU A 195 -9.62 9.62 13.90
C LEU A 195 -10.08 10.65 14.95
N SER A 196 -11.27 11.24 14.81
CA SER A 196 -11.78 12.24 15.77
C SER A 196 -11.79 11.71 17.20
N ASN A 197 -12.12 10.44 17.42
CA ASN A 197 -12.09 9.79 18.72
C ASN A 197 -10.68 9.54 19.27
N TYR A 198 -9.66 9.68 18.44
CA TYR A 198 -8.24 9.50 18.75
C TYR A 198 -7.43 10.80 18.62
N GLN A 199 -8.10 11.96 18.60
CA GLN A 199 -7.46 13.27 18.48
C GLN A 199 -6.53 13.35 17.24
N HIS A 200 -6.97 12.81 16.09
CA HIS A 200 -6.35 12.85 14.77
C HIS A 200 -5.08 12.00 14.57
N ILE A 201 -4.57 11.33 15.61
CA ILE A 201 -3.36 10.52 15.56
C ILE A 201 -3.39 9.41 16.62
N ALA A 202 -2.97 8.21 16.25
CA ALA A 202 -2.92 7.06 17.15
C ALA A 202 -1.70 6.17 16.86
N LEU A 203 -1.10 5.62 17.90
CA LEU A 203 0.10 4.80 17.86
C LEU A 203 -0.15 3.46 18.55
N VAL A 204 -0.01 2.37 17.78
CA VAL A 204 -0.12 0.99 18.29
C VAL A 204 1.24 0.53 18.76
N HIS A 205 1.30 0.07 20.01
CA HIS A 205 2.53 -0.43 20.65
C HIS A 205 2.86 -1.86 20.21
N TYR A 206 4.13 -2.25 20.36
CA TYR A 206 4.48 -3.66 20.54
C TYR A 206 4.04 -4.11 21.95
N TYR A 207 3.69 -5.36 22.11
CA TYR A 207 3.28 -5.93 23.40
C TYR A 207 4.47 -6.09 24.35
#